data_6f3733a86c9c9fd49db5f60f1bad2f03
#
_entry.id   6f3733a86c9c9fd49db5f60f1bad2f03
#
_cell.length_a   1.000
_cell.length_b   1.000
_cell.length_c   1.000
_cell.angle_alpha   90.00
_cell.angle_beta   90.00
_cell.angle_gamma   90.00
#
_symmetry.space_group_name_H-M   'P 1'
#
loop_
_entity.id
_entity.type
_entity.pdbx_description
1 polymer ?
#
loop_
_entity_poly.entity_id
_entity_poly.type
_entity_poly.pdbx_seq_one_letter_code
_entity_poly.pdbx_strand_id
1 'polypeptide(L)'
;NEKSKPQTETASHQENHRHQPTETIKLNNGKKWKVDENMMMHIRNMEKDVAVFKKFEFSDYKSLAEKLKQNIGLLTSNCTMKGKAHDELHKWLLPYIDLVNKLAKSKNETEGEALFQTLQHSFITFNQYFQ
;
A
#
# COMPACT_ATOMS: atom_id res chain seq x y z
N ASN A 1 9.00 31.08 -4.68
CA ASN A 1 9.03 31.33 -3.86
C ASN A 1 8.61 30.97 -3.47
N GLU A 2 8.71 30.77 -4.25
CA GLU A 2 8.69 30.89 -3.66
C GLU A 2 8.20 30.54 -3.33
N LYS A 3 8.09 30.64 -4.12
CA LYS A 3 8.03 30.71 -3.59
C LYS A 3 7.48 30.27 -3.38
N SER A 4 7.66 30.03 -4.36
CA SER A 4 7.47 29.95 -3.94
C SER A 4 6.99 29.34 -3.91
N LYS A 5 6.89 29.06 -4.59
CA LYS A 5 6.85 28.91 -4.38
C LYS A 5 6.35 28.27 -4.28
N PRO A 6 6.29 28.08 -5.05
CA PRO A 6 6.22 27.82 -4.86
C PRO A 6 5.87 27.01 -4.81
N GLN A 7 5.98 26.67 -5.57
CA GLN A 7 6.03 26.48 -5.31
C GLN A 7 5.78 25.72 -5.18
N THR A 8 5.91 25.44 -5.96
CA THR A 8 6.02 25.21 -5.63
C THR A 8 5.87 24.46 -5.56
N GLU A 9 5.95 24.21 -6.28
CA GLU A 9 6.14 24.04 -5.99
C GLU A 9 5.99 23.27 -5.92
N THR A 10 6.16 23.08 -6.65
CA THR A 10 6.34 22.84 -6.36
C THR A 10 6.25 22.00 -6.32
N ALA A 11 6.32 21.83 -7.03
CA ALA A 11 6.55 21.60 -6.73
C ALA A 11 6.49 20.82 -6.79
N SER A 12 6.73 20.53 -7.45
CA SER A 12 6.90 20.34 -7.14
C SER A 12 6.89 19.58 -7.12
N HIS A 13 7.14 19.32 -7.93
CA HIS A 13 7.39 19.17 -7.52
C HIS A 13 7.51 18.37 -7.44
N GLN A 14 7.61 18.11 -7.95
CA GLN A 14 7.98 17.85 -7.67
C GLN A 14 8.17 17.00 -7.43
N GLU A 15 8.32 16.83 -7.94
CA GLU A 15 8.68 16.38 -7.55
C GLU A 15 8.67 15.44 -7.33
N ASN A 16 8.85 15.12 -7.84
CA ASN A 16 8.94 14.49 -7.43
C ASN A 16 8.90 13.54 -7.10
N HIS A 17 9.00 13.11 -7.43
CA HIS A 17 8.94 12.49 -6.89
C HIS A 17 8.93 11.66 -6.42
N ARG A 18 9.48 11.20 -6.70
CA ARG A 18 9.28 10.65 -6.23
C ARG A 18 8.66 10.20 -5.22
N HIS A 19 8.88 10.55 -4.88
CA HIS A 19 7.82 10.18 -4.03
C HIS A 19 6.56 10.84 -4.44
N GLN A 20 5.62 10.14 -4.64
CA GLN A 20 4.43 10.73 -5.13
C GLN A 20 3.43 10.97 -4.03
N PRO A 21 2.65 12.02 -4.15
CA PRO A 21 1.59 12.24 -3.17
C PRO A 21 0.59 11.10 -3.23
N THR A 22 0.07 10.76 -2.08
CA THR A 22 -0.96 9.75 -2.00
C THR A 22 -2.26 10.34 -2.51
N GLU A 23 -2.80 9.74 -3.55
CA GLU A 23 -4.09 10.17 -4.07
C GLU A 23 -5.20 9.71 -3.15
N THR A 24 -6.22 10.54 -2.99
CA THR A 24 -7.36 10.20 -2.16
C THR A 24 -8.25 9.19 -2.87
N ILE A 25 -8.52 8.07 -2.22
CA ILE A 25 -9.42 7.06 -2.75
C ILE A 25 -10.85 7.55 -2.53
N LYS A 26 -11.69 7.36 -3.54
CA LYS A 26 -13.09 7.80 -3.48
C LYS A 26 -14.01 6.59 -3.54
N LEU A 27 -15.14 6.70 -2.84
CA LEU A 27 -16.19 5.69 -2.91
C LEU A 27 -16.95 5.79 -4.24
N ASN A 28 -17.62 4.72 -4.60
CA ASN A 28 -18.45 4.64 -5.80
C ASN A 28 -19.87 5.09 -5.44
N ASN A 29 -20.11 6.40 -5.51
CA ASN A 29 -21.39 6.99 -5.10
C ASN A 29 -21.79 6.55 -3.69
N GLY A 30 -20.82 6.63 -2.77
CA GLY A 30 -21.05 6.26 -1.38
C GLY A 30 -20.92 4.79 -1.08
N LYS A 31 -20.63 3.97 -2.08
CA LYS A 31 -20.50 2.52 -1.90
C LYS A 31 -19.07 2.09 -2.11
N LYS A 32 -18.74 0.93 -1.53
CA LYS A 32 -17.40 0.35 -1.72
C LYS A 32 -17.27 -0.20 -3.13
N TRP A 33 -16.04 -0.18 -3.63
CA TRP A 33 -15.73 -0.78 -4.92
C TRP A 33 -15.59 -2.29 -4.74
N LYS A 34 -16.15 -3.04 -5.68
CA LYS A 34 -16.01 -4.49 -5.63
C LYS A 34 -14.69 -4.91 -6.27
N VAL A 35 -13.94 -5.75 -5.58
CA VAL A 35 -12.70 -6.31 -6.08
C VAL A 35 -12.97 -7.73 -6.58
N ASP A 36 -12.39 -8.09 -7.73
CA ASP A 36 -12.57 -9.43 -8.30
C ASP A 36 -12.08 -10.48 -7.30
N GLU A 37 -12.78 -11.62 -7.24
CA GLU A 37 -12.51 -12.65 -6.24
C GLU A 37 -11.07 -13.16 -6.23
N ASN A 38 -10.51 -13.40 -7.41
CA ASN A 38 -9.14 -13.90 -7.49
C ASN A 38 -8.12 -12.92 -6.93
N MET A 39 -8.40 -11.63 -7.07
CA MET A 39 -7.54 -10.60 -6.50
C MET A 39 -7.79 -10.43 -5.01
N MET A 40 -9.06 -10.48 -4.62
CA MET A 40 -9.42 -10.34 -3.21
C MET A 40 -8.79 -11.44 -2.35
N MET A 41 -8.69 -12.66 -2.89
CA MET A 41 -8.06 -13.76 -2.18
C MET A 41 -6.63 -13.41 -1.77
N HIS A 42 -5.86 -12.85 -2.69
CA HIS A 42 -4.48 -12.48 -2.39
C HIS A 42 -4.40 -11.31 -1.41
N ILE A 43 -5.30 -10.35 -1.54
CA ILE A 43 -5.36 -9.22 -0.62
C ILE A 43 -5.70 -9.70 0.79
N ARG A 44 -6.68 -10.60 0.93
CA ARG A 44 -7.04 -11.15 2.23
C ARG A 44 -5.93 -11.99 2.83
N ASN A 45 -5.17 -12.71 1.99
CA ASN A 45 -4.00 -13.45 2.47
C ASN A 45 -2.95 -12.51 3.07
N MET A 46 -2.69 -11.38 2.40
CA MET A 46 -1.75 -10.40 2.92
C MET A 46 -2.25 -9.76 4.20
N GLU A 47 -3.53 -9.45 4.26
CA GLU A 47 -4.14 -8.90 5.46
C GLU A 47 -3.96 -9.86 6.63
N LYS A 48 -4.20 -11.14 6.40
CA LYS A 48 -4.03 -12.16 7.44
C LYS A 48 -2.58 -12.27 7.89
N ASP A 49 -1.64 -12.27 6.93
CA ASP A 49 -0.22 -12.34 7.27
C ASP A 49 0.19 -11.19 8.19
N VAL A 50 -0.32 -9.99 7.93
CA VAL A 50 -0.04 -8.84 8.77
C VAL A 50 -0.73 -8.99 10.13
N ALA A 51 -1.97 -9.47 10.14
CA ALA A 51 -2.75 -9.60 11.38
C ALA A 51 -2.16 -10.62 12.36
N VAL A 52 -1.57 -11.70 11.85
CA VAL A 52 -1.02 -12.76 12.72
C VAL A 52 0.48 -12.60 12.97
N PHE A 53 1.09 -11.57 12.38
CA PHE A 53 2.54 -11.38 12.50
C PHE A 53 2.96 -11.15 13.94
N LYS A 54 4.02 -11.83 14.35
CA LYS A 54 4.65 -11.63 15.65
C LYS A 54 6.14 -11.50 15.43
N LYS A 55 6.72 -10.44 15.96
CA LYS A 55 8.15 -10.20 15.81
C LYS A 55 8.87 -10.78 17.02
N PHE A 56 9.83 -11.65 16.76
CA PHE A 56 10.75 -12.17 17.78
C PHE A 56 12.13 -11.55 17.61
N GLU A 57 12.51 -11.25 16.37
CA GLU A 57 13.79 -10.60 16.10
C GLU A 57 13.62 -9.67 14.90
N PHE A 58 14.57 -8.78 14.72
CA PHE A 58 14.47 -7.75 13.68
C PHE A 58 14.30 -8.35 12.27
N SER A 59 14.99 -9.45 11.97
CA SER A 59 14.90 -10.07 10.65
C SER A 59 13.48 -10.55 10.30
N ASP A 60 12.60 -10.65 11.28
CA ASP A 60 11.23 -11.07 11.03
C ASP A 60 10.46 -10.07 10.17
N TYR A 61 10.82 -8.78 10.25
CA TYR A 61 10.21 -7.78 9.39
C TYR A 61 10.51 -8.06 7.92
N LYS A 62 11.75 -8.45 7.63
CA LYS A 62 12.15 -8.75 6.28
C LYS A 62 11.45 -10.02 5.77
N SER A 63 11.33 -11.01 6.65
CA SER A 63 10.61 -12.25 6.30
C SER A 63 9.15 -11.97 5.96
N LEU A 64 8.49 -11.11 6.74
CA LEU A 64 7.13 -10.70 6.45
C LEU A 64 7.07 -9.99 5.10
N ALA A 65 7.99 -9.05 4.86
CA ALA A 65 8.01 -8.31 3.60
C ALA A 65 8.16 -9.24 2.41
N GLU A 66 8.98 -10.28 2.51
CA GLU A 66 9.15 -11.24 1.41
C GLU A 66 7.86 -12.01 1.13
N LYS A 67 7.15 -12.42 2.18
CA LYS A 67 5.84 -13.07 2.01
C LYS A 67 4.85 -12.16 1.31
N LEU A 68 4.80 -10.90 1.74
CA LEU A 68 3.88 -9.93 1.16
C LEU A 68 4.24 -9.67 -0.31
N LYS A 69 5.54 -9.62 -0.63
CA LYS A 69 5.97 -9.44 -2.02
C LYS A 69 5.51 -10.59 -2.91
N GLN A 70 5.56 -11.82 -2.41
CA GLN A 70 5.09 -12.97 -3.16
C GLN A 70 3.61 -12.84 -3.50
N ASN A 71 2.80 -12.43 -2.53
CA ASN A 71 1.37 -12.22 -2.75
C ASN A 71 1.10 -11.06 -3.69
N ILE A 72 1.91 -10.00 -3.61
CA ILE A 72 1.80 -8.88 -4.54
C ILE A 72 2.05 -9.36 -5.97
N GLY A 73 3.06 -10.21 -6.15
CA GLY A 73 3.36 -10.79 -7.47
C GLY A 73 2.20 -11.59 -8.01
N LEU A 74 1.59 -12.42 -7.17
CA LEU A 74 0.43 -13.20 -7.58
C LEU A 74 -0.76 -12.31 -7.89
N LEU A 75 -1.00 -11.30 -7.07
CA LEU A 75 -2.08 -10.34 -7.27
C LEU A 75 -1.95 -9.62 -8.61
N THR A 76 -0.76 -9.10 -8.91
CA THR A 76 -0.57 -8.33 -10.14
C THR A 76 -0.59 -9.21 -11.37
N SER A 77 -0.15 -10.48 -11.24
CA SER A 77 -0.19 -11.43 -12.35
C SER A 77 -1.61 -11.87 -12.69
N ASN A 78 -2.53 -11.79 -11.72
CA ASN A 78 -3.90 -12.26 -11.89
C ASN A 78 -4.89 -11.11 -11.97
N CYS A 79 -4.41 -9.90 -12.27
CA CYS A 79 -5.28 -8.73 -12.32
C CYS A 79 -6.24 -8.82 -13.51
N THR A 80 -7.54 -8.83 -13.20
CA THR A 80 -8.60 -8.90 -14.20
C THR A 80 -9.50 -7.67 -14.18
N MET A 81 -9.21 -6.73 -13.27
CA MET A 81 -10.06 -5.56 -13.10
C MET A 81 -9.77 -4.49 -14.15
N LYS A 82 -10.79 -3.71 -14.45
CA LYS A 82 -10.73 -2.60 -15.42
C LYS A 82 -11.59 -1.45 -14.92
N GLY A 83 -11.41 -0.29 -15.54
CA GLY A 83 -12.24 0.87 -15.28
C GLY A 83 -11.95 1.55 -13.96
N LYS A 84 -12.95 2.22 -13.42
CA LYS A 84 -12.78 3.06 -12.23
C LYS A 84 -12.42 2.27 -11.00
N ALA A 85 -13.00 1.08 -10.83
CA ALA A 85 -12.67 0.24 -9.68
C ALA A 85 -11.18 -0.10 -9.68
N HIS A 86 -10.63 -0.43 -10.85
CA HIS A 86 -9.22 -0.72 -11.01
C HIS A 86 -8.38 0.51 -10.67
N ASP A 87 -8.78 1.67 -11.17
CA ASP A 87 -8.05 2.90 -10.91
C ASP A 87 -8.03 3.25 -9.43
N GLU A 88 -9.15 3.07 -8.74
CA GLU A 88 -9.21 3.33 -7.31
C GLU A 88 -8.40 2.32 -6.52
N LEU A 89 -8.43 1.05 -6.94
CA LEU A 89 -7.61 0.03 -6.29
C LEU A 89 -6.13 0.37 -6.39
N HIS A 90 -5.68 0.87 -7.53
CA HIS A 90 -4.28 1.28 -7.71
C HIS A 90 -3.87 2.39 -6.77
N LYS A 91 -4.79 3.29 -6.43
CA LYS A 91 -4.48 4.36 -5.46
C LYS A 91 -4.15 3.80 -4.09
N TRP A 92 -4.71 2.63 -3.76
CA TRP A 92 -4.36 1.93 -2.53
C TRP A 92 -3.13 1.04 -2.71
N LEU A 93 -3.09 0.31 -3.82
CA LEU A 93 -2.08 -0.73 -4.04
C LEU A 93 -0.67 -0.18 -4.21
N LEU A 94 -0.50 0.89 -4.98
CA LEU A 94 0.84 1.40 -5.26
C LEU A 94 1.55 1.91 -3.99
N PRO A 95 0.91 2.71 -3.13
CA PRO A 95 1.53 3.07 -1.85
C PRO A 95 1.78 1.87 -0.96
N TYR A 96 0.89 0.86 -1.01
CA TYR A 96 1.06 -0.36 -0.22
C TYR A 96 2.32 -1.11 -0.66
N ILE A 97 2.53 -1.25 -1.98
CA ILE A 97 3.74 -1.90 -2.50
C ILE A 97 4.99 -1.16 -2.03
N ASP A 98 4.95 0.16 -2.04
CA ASP A 98 6.07 0.97 -1.57
C ASP A 98 6.37 0.71 -0.09
N LEU A 99 5.33 0.59 0.74
CA LEU A 99 5.50 0.28 2.16
C LEU A 99 6.17 -1.08 2.36
N VAL A 100 5.74 -2.08 1.59
CA VAL A 100 6.32 -3.42 1.68
C VAL A 100 7.80 -3.39 1.31
N ASN A 101 8.13 -2.66 0.24
CA ASN A 101 9.52 -2.53 -0.19
C ASN A 101 10.37 -1.83 0.87
N LYS A 102 9.81 -0.81 1.51
CA LYS A 102 10.51 -0.11 2.59
C LYS A 102 10.72 -1.01 3.80
N LEU A 103 9.71 -1.83 4.12
CA LEU A 103 9.83 -2.77 5.23
C LEU A 103 10.96 -3.76 4.98
N ALA A 104 11.06 -4.26 3.74
CA ALA A 104 12.14 -5.17 3.37
C ALA A 104 13.53 -4.54 3.53
N LYS A 105 13.61 -3.23 3.44
CA LYS A 105 14.87 -2.48 3.52
C LYS A 105 15.05 -1.74 4.83
N SER A 106 14.18 -1.97 5.80
CA SER A 106 14.27 -1.26 7.08
C SER A 106 15.62 -1.57 7.75
N LYS A 107 16.16 -0.56 8.40
CA LYS A 107 17.52 -0.61 8.94
C LYS A 107 17.59 -0.90 10.42
N ASN A 108 16.50 -0.73 11.13
CA ASN A 108 16.45 -0.95 12.57
C ASN A 108 15.03 -1.22 13.02
N GLU A 109 14.88 -1.62 14.29
CA GLU A 109 13.57 -1.99 14.83
C GLU A 109 12.58 -0.84 14.84
N THR A 110 13.07 0.37 15.14
CA THR A 110 12.18 1.53 15.19
C THR A 110 11.55 1.78 13.82
N GLU A 111 12.37 1.73 12.78
CA GLU A 111 11.89 1.92 11.43
C GLU A 111 10.93 0.79 11.01
N GLY A 112 11.31 -0.45 11.31
CA GLY A 112 10.48 -1.60 10.98
C GLY A 112 9.12 -1.54 11.66
N GLU A 113 9.11 -1.17 12.94
CA GLU A 113 7.86 -1.08 13.70
C GLU A 113 6.93 0.01 13.13
N ALA A 114 7.50 1.17 12.79
CA ALA A 114 6.71 2.26 12.23
C ALA A 114 6.09 1.86 10.89
N LEU A 115 6.86 1.18 10.03
CA LEU A 115 6.36 0.72 8.74
C LEU A 115 5.31 -0.36 8.92
N PHE A 116 5.52 -1.26 9.88
CA PHE A 116 4.54 -2.31 10.15
C PHE A 116 3.20 -1.73 10.59
N GLN A 117 3.22 -0.73 11.47
CA GLN A 117 2.00 -0.07 11.91
C GLN A 117 1.29 0.59 10.74
N THR A 118 2.04 1.19 9.82
CA THR A 118 1.45 1.80 8.63
C THR A 118 0.83 0.73 7.74
N LEU A 119 1.45 -0.44 7.63
CA LEU A 119 0.87 -1.56 6.88
C LEU A 119 -0.45 -2.02 7.49
N GLN A 120 -0.50 -2.12 8.83
CA GLN A 120 -1.75 -2.48 9.49
C GLN A 120 -2.86 -1.47 9.16
N HIS A 121 -2.53 -0.21 9.19
CA HIS A 121 -3.49 0.85 8.88
C HIS A 121 -3.94 0.78 7.41
N SER A 122 -3.04 0.37 6.52
CA SER A 122 -3.36 0.21 5.10
C SER A 122 -4.57 -0.69 4.88
N PHE A 123 -4.68 -1.77 5.66
CA PHE A 123 -5.81 -2.69 5.49
C PHE A 123 -7.09 -2.12 6.09
N ILE A 124 -6.99 -1.28 7.11
CA ILE A 124 -8.16 -0.57 7.61
C ILE A 124 -8.70 0.34 6.50
N THR A 125 -7.80 1.06 5.83
CA THR A 125 -8.19 1.91 4.70
C THR A 125 -8.79 1.08 3.56
N PHE A 126 -8.16 -0.04 3.23
CA PHE A 126 -8.67 -0.92 2.18
C PHE A 126 -10.13 -1.28 2.45
N ASN A 127 -10.42 -1.69 3.67
CA ASN A 127 -11.76 -2.15 4.02
C ASN A 127 -12.80 -1.03 4.06
N GLN A 128 -12.36 0.23 4.12
CA GLN A 128 -13.27 1.37 4.04
C GLN A 128 -13.76 1.62 2.61
N TYR A 129 -12.97 1.28 1.61
CA TYR A 129 -13.25 1.64 0.23
C TYR A 129 -13.50 0.46 -0.70
N PHE A 130 -13.16 -0.76 -0.28
CA PHE A 130 -13.25 -1.94 -1.14
C PHE A 130 -13.93 -3.11 -0.42
N GLN A 131 -14.50 -4.00 -1.23
CA GLN A 131 -15.14 -5.21 -0.72
C GLN A 131 -15.03 -6.36 -1.72
#